data_d2fdfae62bb2fa7bbfcc261ea3de03f6
#
_entry.id   d2fdfae62bb2fa7bbfcc261ea3de03f6
#
_cell.length_a   1.000
_cell.length_b   1.000
_cell.length_c   1.000
_cell.angle_alpha   90.00
_cell.angle_beta   90.00
_cell.angle_gamma   90.00
#
_symmetry.space_group_name_H-M   'P 1'
#
loop_
_entity.id
_entity.type
_entity.pdbx_description
1 polymer ?
#
loop_
_entity_poly.entity_id
_entity_poly.type
_entity_poly.pdbx_seq_one_letter_code
_entity_poly.pdbx_strand_id
1 'polypeptide(L)'
;MKVQGVAEDRLALLKGVSGAFRPGILTALMGVSGAGKTTLMDVLAGRKTGGYIEGDIKISGYPKKQETFARISGYCEQNDIHSPQVTVYESLLYSAWLRLPSEVDSETRKVGTLCLEFKYASYIRYLACRFGVP
;
A
#
# COMPACT_ATOMS: atom_id res chain seq x y z
N MET A 1 -20.59 32.98 -29.42
CA MET A 1 -20.33 33.45 -28.02
C MET A 1 -19.21 32.58 -27.44
N LYS A 2 -18.01 33.12 -27.22
CA LYS A 2 -16.92 32.41 -26.52
C LYS A 2 -17.19 32.54 -25.06
N VAL A 3 -17.39 31.41 -24.38
CA VAL A 3 -17.46 31.34 -22.91
C VAL A 3 -16.07 31.68 -22.40
N GLN A 4 -15.94 32.81 -21.71
CA GLN A 4 -14.70 33.19 -21.02
C GLN A 4 -14.34 32.11 -20.03
N GLY A 5 -13.11 31.58 -20.15
CA GLY A 5 -12.60 30.53 -19.28
C GLY A 5 -12.56 30.97 -17.83
N VAL A 6 -13.34 30.30 -17.01
CA VAL A 6 -13.18 30.32 -15.56
C VAL A 6 -11.80 29.71 -15.32
N ALA A 7 -10.87 30.49 -14.73
CA ALA A 7 -9.61 29.97 -14.25
C ALA A 7 -9.93 28.86 -13.23
N GLU A 8 -9.69 27.60 -13.58
CA GLU A 8 -9.81 26.51 -12.62
C GLU A 8 -8.82 26.76 -11.50
N ASP A 9 -9.36 27.05 -10.34
CA ASP A 9 -8.58 27.28 -9.11
C ASP A 9 -8.02 25.90 -8.68
N ARG A 10 -6.80 25.61 -9.09
CA ARG A 10 -6.14 24.32 -8.83
C ARG A 10 -5.73 24.24 -7.36
N LEU A 11 -6.44 23.42 -6.59
CA LEU A 11 -6.10 23.15 -5.21
C LEU A 11 -4.86 22.22 -5.15
N ALA A 12 -3.74 22.77 -4.69
CA ALA A 12 -2.53 21.99 -4.46
C ALA A 12 -2.64 21.18 -3.16
N LEU A 13 -2.88 19.87 -3.27
CA LEU A 13 -2.97 18.94 -2.13
C LEU A 13 -1.59 18.60 -1.57
N LEU A 14 -0.58 18.44 -2.42
CA LEU A 14 0.80 18.20 -2.06
C LEU A 14 1.66 19.35 -2.59
N LYS A 15 2.42 19.99 -1.73
CA LYS A 15 3.22 21.19 -2.08
C LYS A 15 4.69 20.82 -2.04
N GLY A 16 5.28 20.48 -3.20
CA GLY A 16 6.73 20.30 -3.36
C GLY A 16 7.35 19.25 -2.43
N VAL A 17 6.70 18.08 -2.28
CA VAL A 17 7.20 17.00 -1.43
C VAL A 17 8.32 16.25 -2.17
N SER A 18 9.52 16.23 -1.57
CA SER A 18 10.66 15.45 -2.06
C SER A 18 11.18 14.54 -0.96
N GLY A 19 11.61 13.34 -1.31
CA GLY A 19 12.14 12.38 -0.35
C GLY A 19 12.69 11.13 -1.03
N ALA A 20 13.40 10.30 -0.26
CA ALA A 20 13.94 9.05 -0.74
C ALA A 20 13.69 7.95 0.29
N PHE A 21 13.26 6.79 -0.20
CA PHE A 21 13.08 5.57 0.60
C PHE A 21 14.24 4.63 0.31
N ARG A 22 14.88 4.12 1.36
CA ARG A 22 16.01 3.19 1.20
C ARG A 22 15.50 1.75 1.22
N PRO A 23 16.01 0.87 0.36
CA PRO A 23 15.69 -0.56 0.38
C PRO A 23 15.97 -1.17 1.76
N GLY A 24 15.10 -2.07 2.22
CA GLY A 24 15.26 -2.79 3.48
C GLY A 24 15.02 -1.95 4.75
N ILE A 25 14.65 -0.67 4.63
CA ILE A 25 14.39 0.20 5.78
C ILE A 25 12.90 0.52 5.87
N LEU A 26 12.29 0.20 7.02
CA LEU A 26 10.91 0.58 7.32
C LEU A 26 10.86 2.10 7.56
N THR A 27 10.08 2.80 6.76
CA THR A 27 9.93 4.26 6.84
C THR A 27 8.52 4.61 7.31
N ALA A 28 8.40 5.43 8.34
CA ALA A 28 7.12 5.94 8.84
C ALA A 28 6.81 7.31 8.25
N LEU A 29 5.63 7.45 7.65
CA LEU A 29 5.09 8.72 7.18
C LEU A 29 4.20 9.32 8.29
N MET A 30 4.71 10.32 8.99
CA MET A 30 4.06 10.92 10.16
C MET A 30 3.53 12.32 9.85
N GLY A 31 2.46 12.71 10.54
CA GLY A 31 1.84 14.02 10.41
C GLY A 31 0.42 14.04 10.94
N VAL A 32 -0.11 15.22 11.18
CA VAL A 32 -1.50 15.42 11.65
C VAL A 32 -2.53 14.85 10.66
N SER A 33 -3.76 14.64 11.14
CA SER A 33 -4.87 14.25 10.26
C SER A 33 -5.07 15.34 9.20
N GLY A 34 -5.32 14.93 7.96
CA GLY A 34 -5.48 15.86 6.83
C GLY A 34 -4.18 16.38 6.20
N ALA A 35 -2.99 16.03 6.72
CA ALA A 35 -1.71 16.48 6.17
C ALA A 35 -1.34 15.90 4.79
N GLY A 36 -2.21 15.14 4.15
CA GLY A 36 -1.98 14.58 2.82
C GLY A 36 -1.19 13.25 2.80
N LYS A 37 -1.02 12.57 3.94
CA LYS A 37 -0.26 11.30 4.01
C LYS A 37 -0.81 10.23 3.07
N THR A 38 -2.11 9.98 3.13
CA THR A 38 -2.79 9.02 2.25
C THR A 38 -2.69 9.44 0.80
N THR A 39 -2.88 10.75 0.51
CA THR A 39 -2.72 11.29 -0.85
C THR A 39 -1.32 11.03 -1.40
N LEU A 40 -0.27 11.22 -0.59
CA LEU A 40 1.09 10.92 -0.99
C LEU A 40 1.28 9.42 -1.25
N MET A 41 0.76 8.57 -0.38
CA MET A 41 0.82 7.11 -0.58
C MET A 41 0.09 6.67 -1.85
N ASP A 42 -1.08 7.22 -2.14
CA ASP A 42 -1.84 6.94 -3.35
C ASP A 42 -1.07 7.35 -4.62
N VAL A 43 -0.42 8.52 -4.58
CA VAL A 43 0.44 9.00 -5.68
C VAL A 43 1.65 8.08 -5.86
N LEU A 44 2.34 7.72 -4.78
CA LEU A 44 3.49 6.82 -4.83
C LEU A 44 3.11 5.42 -5.32
N ALA A 45 1.95 4.90 -4.90
CA ALA A 45 1.43 3.61 -5.35
C ALA A 45 0.86 3.64 -6.78
N GLY A 46 0.58 4.83 -7.33
CA GLY A 46 -0.07 4.98 -8.62
C GLY A 46 -1.57 4.66 -8.60
N ARG A 47 -2.21 4.81 -7.44
CA ARG A 47 -3.65 4.58 -7.23
C ARG A 47 -4.49 5.85 -7.32
N LYS A 48 -3.86 7.00 -7.44
CA LYS A 48 -4.56 8.27 -7.61
C LYS A 48 -5.24 8.33 -8.96
N THR A 49 -6.56 8.36 -8.97
CA THR A 49 -7.39 8.30 -10.20
C THR A 49 -7.84 9.67 -10.71
N GLY A 50 -7.77 10.72 -9.90
CA GLY A 50 -8.20 12.07 -10.27
C GLY A 50 -7.18 13.13 -9.92
N GLY A 51 -7.27 14.28 -10.60
CA GLY A 51 -6.34 15.40 -10.45
C GLY A 51 -5.09 15.29 -11.30
N TYR A 52 -4.14 16.20 -11.07
CA TYR A 52 -2.88 16.28 -11.80
C TYR A 52 -1.74 15.92 -10.85
N ILE A 53 -0.79 15.14 -11.34
CA ILE A 53 0.45 14.80 -10.62
C ILE A 53 1.59 15.45 -11.37
N GLU A 54 2.32 16.35 -10.71
CA GLU A 54 3.49 17.00 -11.22
C GLU A 54 4.71 16.56 -10.42
N GLY A 55 5.81 16.24 -11.10
CA GLY A 55 7.05 15.75 -10.50
C GLY A 55 7.43 14.35 -10.95
N ASP A 56 8.60 13.89 -10.50
CA ASP A 56 9.21 12.64 -10.91
C ASP A 56 9.22 11.62 -9.77
N ILE A 57 8.76 10.43 -10.06
CA ILE A 57 8.92 9.26 -9.17
C ILE A 57 9.93 8.31 -9.83
N LYS A 58 11.01 8.00 -9.11
CA LYS A 58 12.07 7.10 -9.58
C LYS A 58 12.18 5.87 -8.68
N ILE A 59 12.46 4.72 -9.28
CA ILE A 59 12.74 3.47 -8.59
C ILE A 59 14.11 2.99 -9.04
N SER A 60 15.04 2.85 -8.11
CA SER A 60 16.44 2.52 -8.39
C SER A 60 17.09 3.45 -9.44
N GLY A 61 16.73 4.76 -9.41
CA GLY A 61 17.24 5.77 -10.34
C GLY A 61 16.48 5.87 -11.67
N TYR A 62 15.62 4.91 -12.00
CA TYR A 62 14.85 4.91 -13.25
C TYR A 62 13.44 5.48 -13.05
N PRO A 63 12.84 6.14 -14.06
CA PRO A 63 11.47 6.59 -13.99
C PRO A 63 10.52 5.44 -13.68
N LYS A 64 9.58 5.66 -12.75
CA LYS A 64 8.60 4.66 -12.36
C LYS A 64 7.68 4.31 -13.52
N LYS A 65 7.62 3.03 -13.90
CA LYS A 65 6.62 2.48 -14.81
C LYS A 65 5.55 1.76 -14.00
N GLN A 66 4.30 2.20 -14.09
CA GLN A 66 3.22 1.68 -13.26
C GLN A 66 2.98 0.17 -13.46
N GLU A 67 3.07 -0.32 -14.69
CA GLU A 67 2.84 -1.75 -15.01
C GLU A 67 3.82 -2.69 -14.30
N THR A 68 5.10 -2.32 -14.26
CA THR A 68 6.13 -3.12 -13.58
C THR A 68 6.07 -2.92 -12.08
N PHE A 69 5.80 -1.69 -11.61
CA PHE A 69 5.72 -1.37 -10.20
C PHE A 69 4.55 -2.09 -9.51
N ALA A 70 3.40 -2.19 -10.14
CA ALA A 70 2.23 -2.88 -9.61
C ALA A 70 2.50 -4.38 -9.31
N ARG A 71 3.45 -5.01 -10.02
CA ARG A 71 3.81 -6.42 -9.80
C ARG A 71 4.72 -6.64 -8.60
N ILE A 72 5.48 -5.63 -8.20
CA ILE A 72 6.47 -5.72 -7.11
C ILE A 72 6.06 -4.96 -5.85
N SER A 73 4.92 -4.25 -5.89
CA SER A 73 4.41 -3.47 -4.77
C SER A 73 3.09 -4.02 -4.26
N GLY A 74 2.87 -3.88 -2.95
CA GLY A 74 1.58 -4.11 -2.31
C GLY A 74 1.07 -2.82 -1.68
N TYR A 75 -0.23 -2.61 -1.72
CA TYR A 75 -0.90 -1.49 -1.07
C TYR A 75 -1.96 -2.00 -0.11
N CYS A 76 -1.81 -1.66 1.17
CA CYS A 76 -2.81 -1.96 2.19
C CYS A 76 -3.67 -0.71 2.42
N GLU A 77 -4.96 -0.85 2.24
CA GLU A 77 -5.93 0.22 2.46
C GLU A 77 -6.22 0.41 3.96
N GLN A 78 -6.81 1.53 4.30
CA GLN A 78 -7.16 1.85 5.68
C GLN A 78 -8.30 0.98 6.21
N ASN A 79 -9.22 0.58 5.34
CA ASN A 79 -10.34 -0.29 5.67
C ASN A 79 -10.10 -1.70 5.15
N ASP A 80 -10.49 -2.69 5.94
CA ASP A 80 -10.45 -4.08 5.52
C ASP A 80 -11.47 -4.35 4.41
N ILE A 81 -11.02 -5.10 3.41
CA ILE A 81 -11.87 -5.61 2.33
C ILE A 81 -12.33 -7.05 2.61
N HIS A 82 -11.93 -7.61 3.76
CA HIS A 82 -12.25 -8.97 4.15
C HIS A 82 -13.68 -9.09 4.67
N SER A 83 -14.34 -10.21 4.34
CA SER A 83 -15.65 -10.52 4.89
C SER A 83 -15.54 -10.78 6.40
N PRO A 84 -16.42 -10.22 7.23
CA PRO A 84 -16.39 -10.43 8.67
C PRO A 84 -16.75 -11.89 9.10
N GLN A 85 -17.28 -12.69 8.18
CA GLN A 85 -17.63 -14.09 8.42
C GLN A 85 -16.50 -15.07 8.10
N VAL A 86 -15.37 -14.58 7.57
CA VAL A 86 -14.23 -15.41 7.16
C VAL A 86 -13.14 -15.30 8.21
N THR A 87 -12.55 -16.42 8.59
CA THR A 87 -11.42 -16.44 9.49
C THR A 87 -10.16 -15.87 8.83
N VAL A 88 -9.19 -15.45 9.64
CA VAL A 88 -7.88 -14.97 9.13
C VAL A 88 -7.21 -16.04 8.27
N TYR A 89 -7.25 -17.30 8.71
CA TYR A 89 -6.69 -18.43 7.96
C TYR A 89 -7.33 -18.59 6.59
N GLU A 90 -8.66 -18.63 6.52
CA GLU A 90 -9.40 -18.76 5.27
C GLU A 90 -9.11 -17.59 4.31
N SER A 91 -9.05 -16.39 4.84
CA SER A 91 -8.75 -15.19 4.06
C SER A 91 -7.33 -15.23 3.46
N LEU A 92 -6.34 -15.65 4.26
CA LEU A 92 -4.97 -15.83 3.79
C LEU A 92 -4.86 -16.97 2.76
N LEU A 93 -5.54 -18.09 3.01
CA LEU A 93 -5.57 -19.23 2.10
C LEU A 93 -6.19 -18.85 0.76
N TYR A 94 -7.32 -18.13 0.80
CA TYR A 94 -7.98 -17.62 -0.40
C TYR A 94 -7.08 -16.68 -1.20
N SER A 95 -6.42 -15.74 -0.52
CA SER A 95 -5.42 -14.86 -1.14
C SER A 95 -4.26 -15.64 -1.79
N ALA A 96 -3.78 -16.70 -1.13
CA ALA A 96 -2.73 -17.56 -1.66
C ALA A 96 -3.18 -18.29 -2.93
N TRP A 97 -4.43 -18.79 -2.95
CA TRP A 97 -4.99 -19.43 -4.14
C TRP A 97 -5.12 -18.49 -5.34
N LEU A 98 -5.45 -17.22 -5.11
CA LEU A 98 -5.60 -16.23 -6.17
C LEU A 98 -4.25 -15.69 -6.70
N ARG A 99 -3.20 -15.67 -5.88
CA ARG A 99 -1.94 -14.97 -6.20
C ARG A 99 -0.79 -15.90 -6.54
N LEU A 100 -0.78 -17.11 -6.03
CA LEU A 100 0.30 -18.05 -6.32
C LEU A 100 0.05 -18.78 -7.64
N PRO A 101 1.13 -19.05 -8.40
CA PRO A 101 1.03 -19.78 -9.66
C PRO A 101 0.45 -21.19 -9.48
N SER A 102 -0.12 -21.75 -10.54
CA SER A 102 -0.74 -23.08 -10.54
C SER A 102 0.24 -24.21 -10.23
N GLU A 103 1.52 -24.00 -10.49
CA GLU A 103 2.61 -24.96 -10.25
C GLU A 103 2.89 -25.23 -8.77
N VAL A 104 2.45 -24.29 -7.89
CA VAL A 104 2.58 -24.47 -6.43
C VAL A 104 1.51 -25.42 -5.96
N ASP A 105 1.91 -26.53 -5.35
CA ASP A 105 1.02 -27.56 -4.83
C ASP A 105 0.19 -27.05 -3.63
N SER A 106 -0.93 -27.73 -3.37
CA SER A 106 -1.89 -27.32 -2.34
C SER A 106 -1.32 -27.37 -0.92
N GLU A 107 -0.42 -28.31 -0.64
CA GLU A 107 0.21 -28.44 0.68
C GLU A 107 1.21 -27.30 0.93
N THR A 108 2.04 -26.96 -0.05
CA THR A 108 2.94 -25.80 0.05
C THR A 108 2.19 -24.49 0.24
N ARG A 109 1.02 -24.32 -0.40
CA ARG A 109 0.16 -23.15 -0.18
C ARG A 109 -0.36 -23.07 1.26
N LYS A 110 -0.81 -24.19 1.82
CA LYS A 110 -1.29 -24.25 3.22
C LYS A 110 -0.18 -23.97 4.21
N VAL A 111 0.99 -24.58 4.03
CA VAL A 111 2.17 -24.37 4.89
C VAL A 111 2.63 -22.92 4.84
N GLY A 112 2.71 -22.32 3.66
CA GLY A 112 3.04 -20.90 3.50
C GLY A 112 2.05 -19.98 4.23
N THR A 113 0.76 -20.28 4.15
CA THR A 113 -0.31 -19.55 4.87
C THR A 113 -0.15 -19.66 6.38
N LEU A 114 0.09 -20.85 6.91
CA LEU A 114 0.34 -21.07 8.33
C LEU A 114 1.59 -20.33 8.81
N CYS A 115 2.69 -20.34 8.05
CA CYS A 115 3.90 -19.60 8.37
C CYS A 115 3.67 -18.09 8.45
N LEU A 116 2.85 -17.54 7.57
CA LEU A 116 2.46 -16.13 7.61
C LEU A 116 1.62 -15.82 8.85
N GLU A 117 0.64 -16.65 9.18
CA GLU A 117 -0.18 -16.49 10.37
C GLU A 117 0.67 -16.48 11.65
N PHE A 118 1.61 -17.42 11.82
CA PHE A 118 2.55 -17.45 12.94
C PHE A 118 3.44 -16.22 13.01
N LYS A 119 3.97 -15.75 11.88
CA LYS A 119 4.77 -14.53 11.83
C LYS A 119 3.97 -13.29 12.21
N TYR A 120 2.73 -13.18 11.74
CA TYR A 120 1.85 -12.06 12.10
C TYR A 120 1.47 -12.10 13.57
N ALA A 121 1.09 -13.24 14.10
CA ALA A 121 0.78 -13.39 15.53
C ALA A 121 1.97 -13.03 16.42
N SER A 122 3.18 -13.45 16.08
CA SER A 122 4.41 -13.09 16.78
C SER A 122 4.71 -11.60 16.69
N TYR A 123 4.47 -10.98 15.54
CA TYR A 123 4.69 -9.56 15.33
C TYR A 123 3.68 -8.70 16.11
N ILE A 124 2.41 -9.08 16.13
CA ILE A 124 1.37 -8.41 16.94
C ILE A 124 1.70 -8.52 18.44
N ARG A 125 2.13 -9.69 18.93
CA ARG A 125 2.59 -9.86 20.32
C ARG A 125 3.79 -8.97 20.64
N TYR A 126 4.74 -8.86 19.73
CA TYR A 126 5.90 -7.98 19.89
C TYR A 126 5.49 -6.51 19.97
N LEU A 127 4.59 -6.05 19.11
CA LEU A 127 4.07 -4.69 19.16
C LEU A 127 3.26 -4.42 20.44
N ALA A 128 2.39 -5.35 20.85
CA ALA A 128 1.62 -5.24 22.08
C ALA A 128 2.53 -5.12 23.32
N CYS A 129 3.58 -5.96 23.42
CA CYS A 129 4.57 -5.86 24.48
C CYS A 129 5.35 -4.54 24.49
N ARG A 130 5.68 -4.00 23.30
CA ARG A 130 6.50 -2.78 23.18
C ARG A 130 5.71 -1.50 23.44
N PHE A 131 4.42 -1.49 23.17
CA PHE A 131 3.55 -0.32 23.34
C PHE A 131 2.63 -0.40 24.56
N GLY A 132 2.77 -1.42 25.41
CA GLY A 132 2.03 -1.53 26.66
C GLY A 132 0.52 -1.61 26.49
N VAL A 133 0.05 -2.18 25.39
CA VAL A 133 -1.37 -2.47 25.18
C VAL A 133 -1.69 -3.74 25.97
N PRO A 134 -2.65 -3.68 26.95
CA PRO A 134 -3.03 -4.83 27.78
C PRO A 134 -3.62 -5.98 26.95
#